data_99545112cb0c072e9e04e88d6d81c6a4
#
_entry.id   99545112cb0c072e9e04e88d6d81c6a4
#
_cell.length_a   1.000
_cell.length_b   1.000
_cell.length_c   1.000
_cell.angle_alpha   90.00
_cell.angle_beta   90.00
_cell.angle_gamma   90.00
#
_symmetry.space_group_name_H-M   'P 1'
#
loop_
_entity.id
_entity.type
_entity.pdbx_description
1 polymer ?
#
loop_
_entity_poly.entity_id
_entity_poly.type
_entity_poly.pdbx_seq_one_letter_code
_entity_poly.pdbx_strand_id
1 'polypeptide(L)'
;MSREQLVVQQARKAFQTGRSKPLAFRIQQLKNLQCFISERQNDITDALKKDLRKSENGTLLYEIFGLEGEIKLALSKLAEWAAPRPVAKNLITALDEVYIQPEPLGVVLIIGAWNYPIAVTLQPLVGAIAAGNAAVVKPSEVSSHTAKVMELLHMYLDPEMYHVVTGGVPETQELLKQRFDHVFYTGNSTVGKLVMEAAAHHLTPVTLELGGKSPCYIDKGCDLRIACRRITWGKYVNCGQTCIAPDYILCEPCIQDKVVDEIRKCIQEFYTNDPKTFTDYGRIINQRHFKRIMALMEGSTVAIGGGHDESQCYIAPTVLKDVTPESKVMQDEIFGPVLPIVPVNGLNEAIQFINEREKPLAIYVFSSSKKVIKKMMLETSSGALLANDCLVQYTISDLPFGGVGNSGTGRYHGKYTFDQLSHLRSCLIKNLNMEWLNLIRYPPHTAEKLRWAQMLLTKQVNMKRWRQLAQVAMLAALAAFVVTAGHFLKFGKRIALNSDYP
;
A
#
# COMPACT_ATOMS: atom_id res chain seq x y z
N MET A 1 -11.20 -25.89 22.75
CA MET A 1 -10.64 -24.62 22.25
C MET A 1 -9.70 -24.99 21.12
N SER A 2 -9.89 -24.42 19.91
CA SER A 2 -9.00 -24.70 18.78
C SER A 2 -7.63 -24.06 18.98
N ARG A 3 -6.61 -24.50 18.20
CA ARG A 3 -5.26 -23.88 18.18
C ARG A 3 -5.36 -22.40 17.84
N GLU A 4 -6.16 -22.06 16.85
CA GLU A 4 -6.37 -20.70 16.33
C GLU A 4 -6.95 -19.81 17.41
N GLN A 5 -7.93 -20.30 18.15
CA GLN A 5 -8.54 -19.57 19.26
C GLN A 5 -7.53 -19.30 20.39
N LEU A 6 -6.67 -20.27 20.72
CA LEU A 6 -5.63 -20.10 21.72
C LEU A 6 -4.62 -19.03 21.31
N VAL A 7 -4.14 -19.08 20.06
CA VAL A 7 -3.20 -18.10 19.48
C VAL A 7 -3.76 -16.68 19.55
N VAL A 8 -5.01 -16.48 19.13
CA VAL A 8 -5.64 -15.15 19.18
C VAL A 8 -5.81 -14.65 20.62
N GLN A 9 -6.15 -15.53 21.56
CA GLN A 9 -6.23 -15.17 22.99
C GLN A 9 -4.87 -14.81 23.57
N GLN A 10 -3.81 -15.53 23.24
CA GLN A 10 -2.45 -15.23 23.66
C GLN A 10 -2.01 -13.86 23.13
N ALA A 11 -2.15 -13.62 21.83
CA ALA A 11 -1.85 -12.34 21.21
C ALA A 11 -2.61 -11.18 21.87
N ARG A 12 -3.89 -11.39 22.20
CA ARG A 12 -4.73 -10.36 22.86
C ARG A 12 -4.27 -10.07 24.28
N LYS A 13 -3.96 -11.11 25.06
CA LYS A 13 -3.41 -10.95 26.41
C LYS A 13 -2.07 -10.20 26.39
N ALA A 14 -1.17 -10.59 25.48
CA ALA A 14 0.11 -9.91 25.31
C ALA A 14 -0.06 -8.43 24.92
N PHE A 15 -0.94 -8.12 23.98
CA PHE A 15 -1.27 -6.75 23.62
C PHE A 15 -1.80 -5.94 24.80
N GLN A 16 -2.67 -6.52 25.62
CA GLN A 16 -3.27 -5.86 26.80
C GLN A 16 -2.24 -5.49 27.88
N THR A 17 -1.06 -6.13 27.92
CA THR A 17 0.04 -5.72 28.81
C THR A 17 0.58 -4.33 28.49
N GLY A 18 0.32 -3.81 27.29
CA GLY A 18 0.83 -2.53 26.82
C GLY A 18 2.31 -2.55 26.39
N ARG A 19 2.96 -3.74 26.34
CA ARG A 19 4.40 -3.88 26.00
C ARG A 19 4.78 -3.32 24.63
N SER A 20 3.84 -3.25 23.69
CA SER A 20 4.07 -2.69 22.34
C SER A 20 3.87 -1.17 22.24
N LYS A 21 3.40 -0.51 23.31
CA LYS A 21 3.20 0.96 23.28
C LYS A 21 4.52 1.74 23.20
N PRO A 22 5.59 1.38 23.95
CA PRO A 22 6.87 2.07 23.84
C PRO A 22 7.50 1.90 22.45
N LEU A 23 8.05 2.99 21.89
CA LEU A 23 8.74 2.95 20.60
C LEU A 23 9.95 2.01 20.60
N ALA A 24 10.66 1.91 21.71
CA ALA A 24 11.83 1.04 21.84
C ALA A 24 11.49 -0.43 21.55
N PHE A 25 10.34 -0.93 22.02
CA PHE A 25 9.88 -2.27 21.72
C PHE A 25 9.64 -2.45 20.22
N ARG A 26 8.89 -1.52 19.59
CA ARG A 26 8.57 -1.59 18.17
C ARG A 26 9.82 -1.55 17.30
N ILE A 27 10.76 -0.66 17.62
CA ILE A 27 12.06 -0.55 16.95
C ILE A 27 12.83 -1.87 17.07
N GLN A 28 12.84 -2.51 18.26
CA GLN A 28 13.51 -3.78 18.43
C GLN A 28 12.88 -4.88 17.60
N GLN A 29 11.54 -4.97 17.55
CA GLN A 29 10.85 -5.96 16.72
C GLN A 29 11.10 -5.76 15.23
N LEU A 30 11.12 -4.52 14.75
CA LEU A 30 11.48 -4.21 13.35
C LEU A 30 12.92 -4.62 13.02
N LYS A 31 13.87 -4.38 13.91
CA LYS A 31 15.26 -4.85 13.77
C LYS A 31 15.35 -6.37 13.78
N ASN A 32 14.59 -7.02 14.65
CA ASN A 32 14.53 -8.48 14.71
C ASN A 32 13.95 -9.08 13.41
N LEU A 33 12.93 -8.44 12.82
CA LEU A 33 12.42 -8.84 11.52
C LEU A 33 13.47 -8.64 10.40
N GLN A 34 14.26 -7.58 10.47
CA GLN A 34 15.39 -7.37 9.56
C GLN A 34 16.45 -8.47 9.72
N CYS A 35 16.78 -8.88 10.95
CA CYS A 35 17.68 -10.01 11.21
C CYS A 35 17.12 -11.32 10.63
N PHE A 36 15.83 -11.61 10.80
CA PHE A 36 15.19 -12.77 10.19
C PHE A 36 15.42 -12.81 8.67
N ILE A 37 15.16 -11.70 7.97
CA ILE A 37 15.32 -11.64 6.52
C ILE A 37 16.78 -11.87 6.12
N SER A 38 17.72 -11.24 6.80
CA SER A 38 19.16 -11.34 6.52
C SER A 38 19.72 -12.74 6.82
N GLU A 39 19.39 -13.31 8.00
CA GLU A 39 19.94 -14.60 8.44
C GLU A 39 19.28 -15.79 7.73
N ARG A 40 18.03 -15.65 7.30
CA ARG A 40 17.25 -16.68 6.61
C ARG A 40 17.13 -16.47 5.11
N GLN A 41 17.95 -15.58 4.53
CA GLN A 41 17.90 -15.27 3.10
C GLN A 41 18.03 -16.53 2.22
N ASN A 42 18.93 -17.45 2.55
CA ASN A 42 19.10 -18.69 1.83
C ASN A 42 17.89 -19.61 1.95
N ASP A 43 17.31 -19.73 3.16
CA ASP A 43 16.10 -20.52 3.40
C ASP A 43 14.91 -19.98 2.59
N ILE A 44 14.78 -18.64 2.54
CA ILE A 44 13.77 -17.94 1.74
C ILE A 44 13.98 -18.19 0.24
N THR A 45 15.19 -18.05 -0.24
CA THR A 45 15.53 -18.25 -1.66
C THR A 45 15.26 -19.70 -2.10
N ASP A 46 15.65 -20.67 -1.29
CA ASP A 46 15.40 -22.09 -1.56
C ASP A 46 13.91 -22.42 -1.55
N ALA A 47 13.14 -21.85 -0.63
CA ALA A 47 11.70 -22.03 -0.56
C ALA A 47 10.99 -21.46 -1.81
N LEU A 48 11.33 -20.23 -2.20
CA LEU A 48 10.76 -19.57 -3.40
C LEU A 48 11.17 -20.28 -4.70
N LYS A 49 12.36 -20.85 -4.75
CA LYS A 49 12.79 -21.70 -5.85
C LYS A 49 11.95 -22.99 -5.95
N LYS A 50 11.60 -23.60 -4.81
CA LYS A 50 10.74 -24.79 -4.76
C LYS A 50 9.28 -24.47 -5.09
N ASP A 51 8.74 -23.37 -4.56
CA ASP A 51 7.34 -23.00 -4.74
C ASP A 51 7.05 -22.42 -6.14
N LEU A 52 7.88 -21.49 -6.63
CA LEU A 52 7.63 -20.70 -7.84
C LEU A 52 8.74 -20.81 -8.90
N ARG A 53 9.82 -21.56 -8.61
CA ARG A 53 11.05 -21.58 -9.39
C ARG A 53 11.66 -20.18 -9.60
N LYS A 54 11.48 -19.30 -8.64
CA LYS A 54 12.17 -18.00 -8.66
C LYS A 54 13.68 -18.19 -8.54
N SER A 55 14.44 -17.44 -9.34
CA SER A 55 15.88 -17.37 -9.18
C SER A 55 16.27 -16.64 -7.89
N GLU A 56 17.52 -16.81 -7.48
CA GLU A 56 18.06 -16.05 -6.33
C GLU A 56 17.96 -14.54 -6.57
N ASN A 57 18.42 -14.05 -7.73
CA ASN A 57 18.32 -12.64 -8.08
C ASN A 57 16.88 -12.13 -8.15
N GLY A 58 15.96 -12.94 -8.69
CA GLY A 58 14.53 -12.63 -8.72
C GLY A 58 13.92 -12.58 -7.32
N THR A 59 14.36 -13.46 -6.41
CA THR A 59 13.95 -13.43 -5.00
C THR A 59 14.42 -12.14 -4.32
N LEU A 60 15.69 -11.79 -4.47
CA LEU A 60 16.25 -10.57 -3.87
C LEU A 60 15.55 -9.32 -4.39
N LEU A 61 15.38 -9.21 -5.71
CA LEU A 61 14.82 -8.03 -6.35
C LEU A 61 13.33 -7.83 -6.03
N TYR A 62 12.53 -8.89 -6.07
CA TYR A 62 11.07 -8.77 -6.01
C TYR A 62 10.44 -9.12 -4.67
N GLU A 63 11.18 -9.77 -3.74
CA GLU A 63 10.65 -10.13 -2.42
C GLU A 63 11.42 -9.45 -1.27
N ILE A 64 12.75 -9.38 -1.37
CA ILE A 64 13.58 -8.97 -0.23
C ILE A 64 13.82 -7.46 -0.21
N PHE A 65 14.33 -6.86 -1.31
CA PHE A 65 14.75 -5.46 -1.28
C PHE A 65 13.62 -4.48 -0.98
N GLY A 66 12.40 -4.74 -1.50
CA GLY A 66 11.23 -3.94 -1.19
C GLY A 66 10.86 -4.01 0.30
N LEU A 67 10.88 -5.22 0.87
CA LEU A 67 10.57 -5.44 2.29
C LEU A 67 11.62 -4.80 3.21
N GLU A 68 12.91 -4.93 2.89
CA GLU A 68 13.97 -4.22 3.63
C GLU A 68 13.81 -2.70 3.55
N GLY A 69 13.41 -2.18 2.39
CA GLY A 69 13.11 -0.77 2.19
C GLY A 69 11.99 -0.29 3.14
N GLU A 70 10.90 -1.05 3.23
CA GLU A 70 9.78 -0.77 4.15
C GLU A 70 10.24 -0.78 5.62
N ILE A 71 11.06 -1.76 6.04
CA ILE A 71 11.59 -1.82 7.41
C ILE A 71 12.48 -0.61 7.70
N LYS A 72 13.39 -0.27 6.79
CA LYS A 72 14.29 0.89 6.93
C LYS A 72 13.50 2.20 7.01
N LEU A 73 12.48 2.35 6.18
CA LEU A 73 11.57 3.51 6.21
C LEU A 73 10.83 3.59 7.56
N ALA A 74 10.24 2.48 8.01
CA ALA A 74 9.55 2.43 9.29
C ALA A 74 10.50 2.79 10.44
N LEU A 75 11.71 2.20 10.51
CA LEU A 75 12.70 2.53 11.54
C LEU A 75 13.08 4.02 11.53
N SER A 76 13.21 4.64 10.37
CA SER A 76 13.58 6.04 10.25
C SER A 76 12.46 7.03 10.59
N LYS A 77 11.20 6.61 10.40
CA LYS A 77 10.02 7.49 10.50
C LYS A 77 9.09 7.19 11.66
N LEU A 78 9.30 6.09 12.38
CA LEU A 78 8.39 5.61 13.43
C LEU A 78 8.10 6.67 14.49
N ALA A 79 9.12 7.40 14.95
CA ALA A 79 8.95 8.45 15.95
C ALA A 79 8.04 9.58 15.45
N GLU A 80 8.18 9.96 14.17
CA GLU A 80 7.33 10.95 13.51
C GLU A 80 5.89 10.45 13.35
N TRP A 81 5.72 9.20 12.90
CA TRP A 81 4.38 8.64 12.63
C TRP A 81 3.57 8.44 13.92
N ALA A 82 4.22 8.01 14.99
CA ALA A 82 3.59 7.74 16.28
C ALA A 82 3.38 9.01 17.15
N ALA A 83 3.99 10.13 16.78
CA ALA A 83 3.85 11.37 17.52
C ALA A 83 2.41 11.92 17.47
N PRO A 84 1.96 12.61 18.52
CA PRO A 84 0.71 13.36 18.49
C PRO A 84 0.71 14.38 17.33
N ARG A 85 -0.35 14.38 16.52
CA ARG A 85 -0.48 15.25 15.34
C ARG A 85 -1.29 16.49 15.72
N PRO A 86 -0.67 17.69 15.82
CA PRO A 86 -1.40 18.91 16.15
C PRO A 86 -2.40 19.25 15.04
N VAL A 87 -3.59 19.69 15.42
CA VAL A 87 -4.62 20.15 14.49
C VAL A 87 -4.77 21.66 14.55
N ALA A 88 -5.34 22.25 13.51
CA ALA A 88 -5.64 23.68 13.49
C ALA A 88 -6.66 24.02 14.59
N LYS A 89 -6.33 24.99 15.44
CA LYS A 89 -7.23 25.49 16.50
C LYS A 89 -8.13 26.60 15.95
N ASN A 90 -9.34 26.65 16.46
CA ASN A 90 -10.27 27.77 16.27
C ASN A 90 -10.32 28.65 17.55
N LEU A 91 -11.17 29.68 17.56
CA LEU A 91 -11.29 30.58 18.71
C LEU A 91 -11.77 29.86 19.98
N ILE A 92 -12.59 28.81 19.84
CA ILE A 92 -13.14 28.04 20.97
C ILE A 92 -12.06 27.18 21.62
N THR A 93 -11.11 26.71 20.83
CA THR A 93 -10.04 25.79 21.24
C THR A 93 -8.66 26.44 21.32
N ALA A 94 -8.61 27.79 21.19
CA ALA A 94 -7.33 28.51 21.10
C ALA A 94 -6.40 28.26 22.29
N LEU A 95 -6.97 28.10 23.48
CA LEU A 95 -6.27 27.88 24.77
C LEU A 95 -6.19 26.39 25.15
N ASP A 96 -6.83 25.50 24.40
CA ASP A 96 -6.87 24.07 24.68
C ASP A 96 -5.72 23.31 24.00
N GLU A 97 -5.37 22.12 24.51
CA GLU A 97 -4.53 21.18 23.76
C GLU A 97 -5.42 20.37 22.83
N VAL A 98 -5.14 20.43 21.51
CA VAL A 98 -5.94 19.72 20.50
C VAL A 98 -5.00 19.00 19.56
N TYR A 99 -5.11 17.67 19.51
CA TYR A 99 -4.25 16.83 18.68
C TYR A 99 -4.93 15.51 18.34
N ILE A 100 -4.38 14.81 17.35
CA ILE A 100 -4.74 13.43 17.01
C ILE A 100 -3.63 12.52 17.55
N GLN A 101 -4.00 11.53 18.37
CA GLN A 101 -3.09 10.50 18.88
C GLN A 101 -3.27 9.22 18.08
N PRO A 102 -2.25 8.78 17.30
CA PRO A 102 -2.26 7.45 16.72
C PRO A 102 -2.16 6.40 17.84
N GLU A 103 -3.05 5.41 17.82
CA GLU A 103 -3.05 4.30 18.78
C GLU A 103 -3.14 2.97 18.03
N PRO A 104 -2.46 1.89 18.50
CA PRO A 104 -2.63 0.57 17.90
C PRO A 104 -4.07 0.09 18.02
N LEU A 105 -4.57 -0.60 17.00
CA LEU A 105 -5.92 -1.15 16.97
C LEU A 105 -6.09 -2.30 17.96
N GLY A 106 -5.09 -3.19 18.05
CA GLY A 106 -5.16 -4.39 18.89
C GLY A 106 -4.46 -5.59 18.29
N VAL A 107 -5.20 -6.63 17.95
CA VAL A 107 -4.70 -7.85 17.29
C VAL A 107 -5.13 -7.83 15.83
N VAL A 108 -4.16 -7.89 14.94
CA VAL A 108 -4.36 -7.87 13.48
C VAL A 108 -4.19 -9.27 12.91
N LEU A 109 -5.10 -9.71 12.03
CA LEU A 109 -4.92 -10.89 11.20
C LEU A 109 -4.35 -10.47 9.85
N ILE A 110 -3.25 -11.11 9.40
CA ILE A 110 -2.63 -10.90 8.10
C ILE A 110 -2.67 -12.21 7.32
N ILE A 111 -3.46 -12.26 6.25
CA ILE A 111 -3.57 -13.42 5.36
C ILE A 111 -2.84 -13.08 4.06
N GLY A 112 -1.70 -13.72 3.83
CA GLY A 112 -0.86 -13.49 2.66
C GLY A 112 -1.23 -14.35 1.47
N ALA A 113 -0.84 -13.90 0.27
CA ALA A 113 -0.99 -14.64 -0.99
C ALA A 113 0.30 -15.40 -1.34
N TRP A 114 0.19 -16.31 -2.31
CA TRP A 114 1.26 -17.22 -2.72
C TRP A 114 2.21 -16.69 -3.80
N ASN A 115 1.86 -15.60 -4.48
CA ASN A 115 2.61 -15.12 -5.66
C ASN A 115 3.88 -14.32 -5.33
N TYR A 116 3.86 -13.55 -4.25
CA TYR A 116 5.02 -12.92 -3.62
C TYR A 116 4.93 -13.16 -2.10
N PRO A 117 5.04 -14.44 -1.68
CA PRO A 117 4.58 -14.85 -0.36
C PRO A 117 5.33 -14.18 0.80
N ILE A 118 6.60 -13.83 0.64
CA ILE A 118 7.37 -13.07 1.63
C ILE A 118 6.90 -11.61 1.66
N ALA A 119 6.91 -10.93 0.51
CA ALA A 119 6.63 -9.49 0.44
C ALA A 119 5.20 -9.17 0.87
N VAL A 120 4.17 -9.80 0.26
CA VAL A 120 2.76 -9.46 0.53
C VAL A 120 2.28 -9.91 1.91
N THR A 121 3.06 -10.74 2.63
CA THR A 121 2.76 -11.17 3.99
C THR A 121 3.50 -10.31 5.02
N LEU A 122 4.79 -10.05 4.79
CA LEU A 122 5.62 -9.37 5.80
C LEU A 122 5.59 -7.84 5.70
N GLN A 123 5.29 -7.24 4.55
CA GLN A 123 5.11 -5.78 4.47
C GLN A 123 3.93 -5.28 5.35
N PRO A 124 2.73 -5.90 5.33
CA PRO A 124 1.68 -5.56 6.29
C PRO A 124 2.11 -5.77 7.75
N LEU A 125 2.93 -6.81 8.04
CA LEU A 125 3.46 -7.06 9.38
C LEU A 125 4.41 -5.93 9.83
N VAL A 126 5.24 -5.38 8.93
CA VAL A 126 6.08 -4.20 9.25
C VAL A 126 5.19 -3.05 9.76
N GLY A 127 4.09 -2.77 9.08
CA GLY A 127 3.15 -1.74 9.50
C GLY A 127 2.44 -2.06 10.81
N ALA A 128 2.06 -3.32 11.04
CA ALA A 128 1.43 -3.77 12.28
C ALA A 128 2.38 -3.60 13.48
N ILE A 129 3.66 -3.97 13.34
CA ILE A 129 4.70 -3.76 14.35
C ILE A 129 4.91 -2.26 14.58
N ALA A 130 5.05 -1.47 13.52
CA ALA A 130 5.26 -0.03 13.61
C ALA A 130 4.10 0.68 14.33
N ALA A 131 2.85 0.30 14.03
CA ALA A 131 1.67 0.83 14.71
C ALA A 131 1.53 0.35 16.17
N GLY A 132 2.24 -0.74 16.56
CA GLY A 132 2.23 -1.29 17.91
C GLY A 132 1.16 -2.35 18.15
N ASN A 133 0.64 -2.98 17.09
CA ASN A 133 -0.32 -4.08 17.18
C ASN A 133 0.39 -5.41 17.51
N ALA A 134 -0.37 -6.35 18.07
CA ALA A 134 -0.08 -7.77 17.97
C ALA A 134 -0.57 -8.28 16.61
N ALA A 135 0.03 -9.35 16.09
CA ALA A 135 -0.37 -9.88 14.81
C ALA A 135 -0.40 -11.42 14.78
N VAL A 136 -1.40 -11.95 14.09
CA VAL A 136 -1.46 -13.34 13.66
C VAL A 136 -1.26 -13.36 12.15
N VAL A 137 -0.21 -14.03 11.71
CA VAL A 137 0.18 -14.13 10.30
C VAL A 137 -0.23 -15.50 9.77
N LYS A 138 -1.02 -15.53 8.71
CA LYS A 138 -1.43 -16.75 8.00
C LYS A 138 -0.85 -16.72 6.59
N PRO A 139 0.36 -17.29 6.36
CA PRO A 139 0.90 -17.42 5.01
C PRO A 139 0.04 -18.36 4.16
N SER A 140 0.14 -18.25 2.85
CA SER A 140 -0.60 -19.12 1.95
C SER A 140 -0.08 -20.56 2.00
N GLU A 141 -0.98 -21.52 2.13
CA GLU A 141 -0.69 -22.97 2.02
C GLU A 141 -0.24 -23.38 0.61
N VAL A 142 -0.59 -22.57 -0.38
CA VAL A 142 -0.23 -22.83 -1.78
C VAL A 142 1.28 -22.68 -2.01
N SER A 143 1.94 -21.75 -1.30
CA SER A 143 3.39 -21.61 -1.23
C SER A 143 3.94 -22.29 0.03
N SER A 144 3.82 -23.62 0.08
CA SER A 144 4.03 -24.42 1.29
C SER A 144 5.46 -24.39 1.84
N HIS A 145 6.47 -24.29 0.99
CA HIS A 145 7.87 -24.19 1.43
C HIS A 145 8.14 -22.83 2.07
N THR A 146 7.62 -21.76 1.47
CA THR A 146 7.74 -20.40 2.04
C THR A 146 6.97 -20.30 3.36
N ALA A 147 5.78 -20.89 3.46
CA ALA A 147 5.02 -20.92 4.71
C ALA A 147 5.82 -21.55 5.87
N LYS A 148 6.57 -22.65 5.60
CA LYS A 148 7.46 -23.28 6.60
C LYS A 148 8.60 -22.37 7.05
N VAL A 149 9.18 -21.58 6.14
CA VAL A 149 10.22 -20.62 6.51
C VAL A 149 9.64 -19.53 7.41
N MET A 150 8.41 -19.08 7.16
CA MET A 150 7.75 -18.09 8.02
C MET A 150 7.49 -18.59 9.44
N GLU A 151 7.33 -19.89 9.67
CA GLU A 151 7.22 -20.45 11.01
C GLU A 151 8.42 -20.08 11.90
N LEU A 152 9.61 -19.87 11.31
CA LEU A 152 10.80 -19.46 12.04
C LEU A 152 10.74 -18.04 12.62
N LEU A 153 9.75 -17.23 12.25
CA LEU A 153 9.56 -15.87 12.80
C LEU A 153 9.48 -15.85 14.33
N HIS A 154 8.96 -16.92 14.97
CA HIS A 154 8.88 -17.02 16.43
C HIS A 154 10.26 -17.01 17.13
N MET A 155 11.34 -17.30 16.40
CA MET A 155 12.71 -17.25 16.93
C MET A 155 13.29 -15.83 16.98
N TYR A 156 12.66 -14.90 16.27
CA TYR A 156 13.14 -13.53 16.10
C TYR A 156 12.21 -12.49 16.74
N LEU A 157 10.91 -12.66 16.56
CA LEU A 157 9.90 -11.75 17.07
C LEU A 157 9.39 -12.22 18.44
N ASP A 158 8.83 -11.28 19.21
CA ASP A 158 8.18 -11.62 20.50
C ASP A 158 7.08 -12.69 20.24
N PRO A 159 7.26 -13.92 20.76
CA PRO A 159 6.39 -15.05 20.43
C PRO A 159 4.99 -14.96 21.07
N GLU A 160 4.76 -14.03 22.02
CA GLU A 160 3.44 -13.77 22.58
C GLU A 160 2.67 -12.71 21.77
N MET A 161 3.38 -11.82 21.08
CA MET A 161 2.79 -10.74 20.28
C MET A 161 2.58 -11.13 18.81
N TYR A 162 3.48 -11.97 18.25
CA TYR A 162 3.52 -12.26 16.82
C TYR A 162 3.50 -13.76 16.57
N HIS A 163 2.39 -14.23 16.04
CA HIS A 163 2.16 -15.65 15.82
C HIS A 163 2.07 -15.96 14.33
N VAL A 164 2.56 -17.13 13.92
CA VAL A 164 2.35 -17.68 12.58
C VAL A 164 1.46 -18.90 12.70
N VAL A 165 0.37 -18.90 11.92
CA VAL A 165 -0.55 -20.04 11.82
C VAL A 165 -0.50 -20.55 10.38
N THR A 166 0.17 -21.68 10.18
CA THR A 166 0.17 -22.42 8.92
C THR A 166 -1.02 -23.38 8.86
N GLY A 167 -1.52 -23.59 7.66
CA GLY A 167 -2.68 -24.46 7.41
C GLY A 167 -3.44 -24.00 6.17
N GLY A 168 -4.47 -24.73 5.82
CA GLY A 168 -5.30 -24.49 4.63
C GLY A 168 -6.61 -23.77 4.94
N VAL A 169 -7.65 -24.18 4.19
CA VAL A 169 -8.99 -23.59 4.32
C VAL A 169 -9.59 -23.79 5.72
N PRO A 170 -9.50 -24.98 6.36
CA PRO A 170 -10.08 -25.18 7.69
C PRO A 170 -9.48 -24.23 8.75
N GLU A 171 -8.15 -24.11 8.81
CA GLU A 171 -7.46 -23.23 9.76
C GLU A 171 -7.78 -21.76 9.50
N THR A 172 -7.89 -21.37 8.23
CA THR A 172 -8.30 -20.00 7.85
C THR A 172 -9.72 -19.69 8.31
N GLN A 173 -10.65 -20.65 8.14
CA GLN A 173 -12.02 -20.50 8.61
C GLN A 173 -12.10 -20.40 10.15
N GLU A 174 -11.29 -21.18 10.87
CA GLU A 174 -11.22 -21.10 12.34
C GLU A 174 -10.65 -19.75 12.80
N LEU A 175 -9.62 -19.20 12.12
CA LEU A 175 -9.13 -17.84 12.39
C LEU A 175 -10.22 -16.80 12.14
N LEU A 176 -10.93 -16.87 11.03
CA LEU A 176 -11.97 -15.91 10.67
C LEU A 176 -13.19 -15.92 11.62
N LYS A 177 -13.39 -16.99 12.40
CA LYS A 177 -14.39 -17.02 13.50
C LYS A 177 -13.95 -16.19 14.71
N GLN A 178 -12.65 -15.89 14.85
CA GLN A 178 -12.13 -15.18 16.01
C GLN A 178 -12.29 -13.66 15.82
N ARG A 179 -12.41 -12.92 16.93
CA ARG A 179 -12.44 -11.47 16.88
C ARG A 179 -11.04 -10.90 16.73
N PHE A 180 -10.80 -10.25 15.62
CA PHE A 180 -9.65 -9.39 15.37
C PHE A 180 -10.05 -7.90 15.42
N ASP A 181 -9.06 -7.02 15.52
CA ASP A 181 -9.25 -5.58 15.51
C ASP A 181 -8.98 -4.98 14.11
N HIS A 182 -8.37 -5.76 13.22
CA HIS A 182 -8.26 -5.54 11.79
C HIS A 182 -7.95 -6.86 11.06
N VAL A 183 -8.46 -7.03 9.84
CA VAL A 183 -8.06 -8.14 8.96
C VAL A 183 -7.45 -7.56 7.69
N PHE A 184 -6.21 -7.95 7.41
CA PHE A 184 -5.50 -7.66 6.18
C PHE A 184 -5.47 -8.92 5.32
N TYR A 185 -6.04 -8.88 4.14
CA TYR A 185 -6.12 -10.01 3.22
C TYR A 185 -5.59 -9.63 1.85
N THR A 186 -4.69 -10.45 1.31
CA THR A 186 -4.24 -10.38 -0.09
C THR A 186 -4.64 -11.67 -0.81
N GLY A 187 -5.35 -11.55 -1.93
CA GLY A 187 -5.78 -12.70 -2.70
C GLY A 187 -6.88 -12.39 -3.72
N ASN A 188 -7.68 -13.39 -4.08
CA ASN A 188 -8.77 -13.20 -5.04
C ASN A 188 -10.03 -12.60 -4.40
N SER A 189 -10.88 -11.99 -5.23
CA SER A 189 -12.10 -11.31 -4.81
C SER A 189 -13.16 -12.23 -4.20
N THR A 190 -13.23 -13.50 -4.62
CA THR A 190 -14.18 -14.47 -4.08
C THR A 190 -13.91 -14.75 -2.60
N VAL A 191 -12.66 -15.05 -2.25
CA VAL A 191 -12.27 -15.22 -0.83
C VAL A 191 -12.29 -13.89 -0.08
N GLY A 192 -11.94 -12.78 -0.73
CA GLY A 192 -12.04 -11.44 -0.13
C GLY A 192 -13.45 -11.11 0.38
N LYS A 193 -14.50 -11.50 -0.36
CA LYS A 193 -15.90 -11.37 0.07
C LYS A 193 -16.17 -12.19 1.33
N LEU A 194 -15.72 -13.44 1.39
CA LEU A 194 -15.86 -14.30 2.57
C LEU A 194 -15.13 -13.73 3.80
N VAL A 195 -13.95 -13.14 3.59
CA VAL A 195 -13.21 -12.45 4.66
C VAL A 195 -13.99 -11.24 5.17
N MET A 196 -14.56 -10.45 4.28
CA MET A 196 -15.38 -9.28 4.66
C MET A 196 -16.66 -9.69 5.40
N GLU A 197 -17.34 -10.75 4.94
CA GLU A 197 -18.52 -11.31 5.62
C GLU A 197 -18.17 -11.79 7.04
N ALA A 198 -17.08 -12.53 7.21
CA ALA A 198 -16.62 -12.99 8.52
C ALA A 198 -16.27 -11.81 9.44
N ALA A 199 -15.57 -10.80 8.95
CA ALA A 199 -15.20 -9.60 9.69
C ALA A 199 -16.43 -8.80 10.15
N ALA A 200 -17.50 -8.79 9.37
CA ALA A 200 -18.74 -8.08 9.69
C ALA A 200 -19.40 -8.57 10.98
N HIS A 201 -19.25 -9.86 11.35
CA HIS A 201 -19.78 -10.42 12.60
C HIS A 201 -19.22 -9.73 13.85
N HIS A 202 -18.02 -9.14 13.74
CA HIS A 202 -17.30 -8.48 14.83
C HIS A 202 -17.14 -6.98 14.60
N LEU A 203 -17.72 -6.41 13.54
CA LEU A 203 -17.50 -5.02 13.09
C LEU A 203 -16.02 -4.71 12.87
N THR A 204 -15.25 -5.72 12.47
CA THR A 204 -13.81 -5.61 12.25
C THR A 204 -13.54 -4.93 10.89
N PRO A 205 -12.77 -3.84 10.86
CA PRO A 205 -12.34 -3.24 9.59
C PRO A 205 -11.41 -4.16 8.81
N VAL A 206 -11.47 -4.08 7.47
CA VAL A 206 -10.67 -4.90 6.57
C VAL A 206 -9.85 -4.05 5.62
N THR A 207 -8.66 -4.55 5.27
CA THR A 207 -7.91 -4.16 4.07
C THR A 207 -7.91 -5.37 3.15
N LEU A 208 -8.45 -5.21 1.95
CA LEU A 208 -8.53 -6.25 0.93
C LEU A 208 -7.70 -5.82 -0.26
N GLU A 209 -6.58 -6.51 -0.49
CA GLU A 209 -5.73 -6.34 -1.65
C GLU A 209 -6.05 -7.47 -2.63
N LEU A 210 -6.85 -7.12 -3.62
CA LEU A 210 -7.39 -8.07 -4.57
C LEU A 210 -6.69 -7.90 -5.94
N GLY A 211 -7.22 -8.53 -6.96
CA GLY A 211 -6.68 -8.44 -8.30
C GLY A 211 -7.59 -7.69 -9.26
N GLY A 212 -7.63 -8.16 -10.47
CA GLY A 212 -8.46 -7.66 -11.53
C GLY A 212 -7.74 -7.68 -12.87
N LYS A 213 -8.47 -7.37 -13.94
CA LYS A 213 -7.90 -7.31 -15.30
C LYS A 213 -7.31 -5.92 -15.54
N SER A 214 -6.02 -5.74 -15.25
CA SER A 214 -5.29 -4.48 -15.43
C SER A 214 -5.07 -4.18 -16.93
N PRO A 215 -5.74 -3.16 -17.51
CA PRO A 215 -5.60 -2.79 -18.91
C PRO A 215 -4.28 -2.07 -19.17
N CYS A 216 -3.75 -2.24 -20.38
CA CYS A 216 -2.61 -1.51 -20.90
C CYS A 216 -2.97 -0.88 -22.25
N TYR A 217 -3.25 0.43 -22.27
CA TYR A 217 -3.51 1.14 -23.52
C TYR A 217 -2.22 1.63 -24.16
N ILE A 218 -2.03 1.31 -25.44
CA ILE A 218 -0.91 1.78 -26.26
C ILE A 218 -1.43 2.75 -27.32
N ASP A 219 -1.09 4.02 -27.18
CA ASP A 219 -1.38 5.07 -28.17
C ASP A 219 -0.47 4.90 -29.39
N LYS A 220 -1.04 5.00 -30.61
CA LYS A 220 -0.27 4.84 -31.88
C LYS A 220 0.91 5.80 -32.04
N GLY A 221 0.90 6.93 -31.33
CA GLY A 221 1.95 7.95 -31.37
C GLY A 221 3.09 7.73 -30.37
N CYS A 222 3.10 6.64 -29.60
CA CYS A 222 4.18 6.37 -28.66
C CYS A 222 5.35 5.61 -29.31
N ASP A 223 6.52 5.62 -28.64
CA ASP A 223 7.66 4.75 -29.00
C ASP A 223 7.32 3.30 -28.64
N LEU A 224 6.90 2.51 -29.65
CA LEU A 224 6.50 1.12 -29.49
C LEU A 224 7.62 0.23 -28.94
N ARG A 225 8.87 0.51 -29.32
CA ARG A 225 10.02 -0.26 -28.84
C ARG A 225 10.18 -0.15 -27.31
N ILE A 226 10.06 1.08 -26.79
CA ILE A 226 10.15 1.31 -25.33
C ILE A 226 8.89 0.81 -24.63
N ALA A 227 7.70 1.10 -25.17
CA ALA A 227 6.44 0.66 -24.60
C ALA A 227 6.38 -0.86 -24.47
N CYS A 228 6.62 -1.59 -25.56
CA CYS A 228 6.58 -3.04 -25.56
C CYS A 228 7.66 -3.67 -24.64
N ARG A 229 8.83 -3.04 -24.52
CA ARG A 229 9.88 -3.48 -23.60
C ARG A 229 9.40 -3.45 -22.14
N ARG A 230 8.80 -2.34 -21.71
CA ARG A 230 8.26 -2.17 -20.34
C ARG A 230 7.07 -3.08 -20.08
N ILE A 231 6.19 -3.23 -21.05
CA ILE A 231 5.02 -4.12 -20.97
C ILE A 231 5.47 -5.59 -20.90
N THR A 232 6.45 -6.00 -21.71
CA THR A 232 6.99 -7.37 -21.71
C THR A 232 7.59 -7.70 -20.35
N TRP A 233 8.40 -6.81 -19.78
CA TRP A 233 8.90 -6.98 -18.41
C TRP A 233 7.75 -7.07 -17.40
N GLY A 234 6.83 -6.10 -17.41
CA GLY A 234 5.72 -6.04 -16.47
C GLY A 234 4.79 -7.25 -16.55
N LYS A 235 4.61 -7.82 -17.75
CA LYS A 235 3.77 -9.00 -17.96
C LYS A 235 4.43 -10.30 -17.54
N TYR A 236 5.70 -10.52 -17.90
CA TYR A 236 6.29 -11.86 -17.77
C TYR A 236 7.14 -12.04 -16.50
N VAL A 237 7.38 -10.97 -15.72
CA VAL A 237 7.91 -11.13 -14.37
C VAL A 237 7.00 -12.03 -13.56
N ASN A 238 7.57 -12.94 -12.76
CA ASN A 238 6.83 -13.95 -12.00
C ASN A 238 5.85 -14.79 -12.83
N CYS A 239 6.14 -15.00 -14.12
CA CYS A 239 5.24 -15.65 -15.09
C CYS A 239 3.84 -15.01 -15.15
N GLY A 240 3.73 -13.70 -14.97
CA GLY A 240 2.45 -12.99 -14.99
C GLY A 240 1.58 -13.20 -13.76
N GLN A 241 2.07 -13.90 -12.75
CA GLN A 241 1.37 -14.15 -11.48
C GLN A 241 1.49 -12.95 -10.54
N THR A 242 1.04 -11.79 -11.00
CA THR A 242 1.17 -10.49 -10.33
C THR A 242 -0.14 -9.71 -10.47
N CYS A 243 -0.72 -9.29 -9.35
CA CYS A 243 -2.02 -8.60 -9.29
C CYS A 243 -2.08 -7.30 -10.11
N ILE A 244 -0.92 -6.68 -10.36
CA ILE A 244 -0.77 -5.48 -11.18
C ILE A 244 -0.11 -5.76 -12.54
N ALA A 245 0.10 -7.03 -12.95
CA ALA A 245 0.63 -7.30 -14.28
C ALA A 245 -0.32 -6.75 -15.35
N PRO A 246 0.17 -6.19 -16.47
CA PRO A 246 -0.66 -5.94 -17.63
C PRO A 246 -1.44 -7.21 -18.01
N ASP A 247 -2.77 -7.19 -17.87
CA ASP A 247 -3.57 -8.38 -18.10
C ASP A 247 -4.01 -8.49 -19.55
N TYR A 248 -4.20 -7.35 -20.22
CA TYR A 248 -4.45 -7.23 -21.66
C TYR A 248 -3.99 -5.89 -22.22
N ILE A 249 -3.73 -5.86 -23.53
CA ILE A 249 -3.39 -4.65 -24.27
C ILE A 249 -4.61 -4.18 -25.05
N LEU A 250 -4.83 -2.86 -25.06
CA LEU A 250 -5.74 -2.13 -25.94
C LEU A 250 -4.89 -1.30 -26.90
N CYS A 251 -5.03 -1.50 -28.20
CA CYS A 251 -4.35 -0.67 -29.20
C CYS A 251 -5.14 -0.60 -30.53
N GLU A 252 -4.83 0.40 -31.37
CA GLU A 252 -5.44 0.48 -32.69
C GLU A 252 -4.97 -0.70 -33.58
N PRO A 253 -5.85 -1.25 -34.45
CA PRO A 253 -5.50 -2.38 -35.31
C PRO A 253 -4.26 -2.13 -36.19
N CYS A 254 -4.03 -0.91 -36.62
CA CYS A 254 -2.91 -0.55 -37.50
C CYS A 254 -1.51 -0.68 -36.84
N ILE A 255 -1.43 -0.77 -35.51
CA ILE A 255 -0.16 -0.96 -34.81
C ILE A 255 -0.03 -2.35 -34.20
N GLN A 256 -1.08 -3.18 -34.19
CA GLN A 256 -1.12 -4.47 -33.50
C GLN A 256 0.05 -5.41 -33.88
N ASP A 257 0.29 -5.59 -35.19
CA ASP A 257 1.38 -6.48 -35.64
C ASP A 257 2.76 -5.94 -35.24
N LYS A 258 2.96 -4.62 -35.26
CA LYS A 258 4.19 -3.99 -34.76
C LYS A 258 4.37 -4.21 -33.27
N VAL A 259 3.31 -4.12 -32.47
CA VAL A 259 3.32 -4.42 -31.02
C VAL A 259 3.72 -5.88 -30.81
N VAL A 260 3.16 -6.83 -31.56
CA VAL A 260 3.53 -8.25 -31.51
C VAL A 260 5.00 -8.44 -31.81
N ASP A 261 5.51 -7.81 -32.88
CA ASP A 261 6.92 -7.95 -33.28
C ASP A 261 7.90 -7.37 -32.25
N GLU A 262 7.59 -6.21 -31.68
CA GLU A 262 8.44 -5.64 -30.62
C GLU A 262 8.39 -6.47 -29.32
N ILE A 263 7.24 -7.02 -28.93
CA ILE A 263 7.15 -7.95 -27.79
C ILE A 263 7.97 -9.22 -28.06
N ARG A 264 7.94 -9.76 -29.29
CA ARG A 264 8.74 -10.92 -29.70
C ARG A 264 10.25 -10.68 -29.48
N LYS A 265 10.73 -9.53 -29.94
CA LYS A 265 12.15 -9.13 -29.74
C LYS A 265 12.50 -9.05 -28.25
N CYS A 266 11.62 -8.44 -27.45
CA CYS A 266 11.83 -8.32 -26.01
C CYS A 266 11.84 -9.69 -25.30
N ILE A 267 10.94 -10.60 -25.66
CA ILE A 267 10.93 -11.96 -25.10
C ILE A 267 12.25 -12.70 -25.41
N GLN A 268 12.73 -12.60 -26.65
CA GLN A 268 14.00 -13.22 -27.05
C GLN A 268 15.20 -12.61 -26.30
N GLU A 269 15.20 -11.29 -26.09
CA GLU A 269 16.24 -10.61 -25.33
C GLU A 269 16.24 -10.99 -23.85
N PHE A 270 15.05 -11.03 -23.22
CA PHE A 270 14.92 -11.22 -21.77
C PHE A 270 15.05 -12.68 -21.36
N TYR A 271 14.54 -13.60 -22.16
CA TYR A 271 14.38 -15.02 -21.79
C TYR A 271 15.04 -15.98 -22.79
N THR A 272 15.86 -15.47 -23.71
CA THR A 272 16.52 -16.22 -24.76
C THR A 272 15.53 -16.91 -25.73
N ASN A 273 16.05 -17.82 -26.58
CA ASN A 273 15.20 -18.61 -27.49
C ASN A 273 14.51 -19.80 -26.80
N ASP A 274 14.94 -20.14 -25.58
CA ASP A 274 14.34 -21.21 -24.77
C ASP A 274 14.03 -20.73 -23.34
N PRO A 275 12.90 -20.04 -23.15
CA PRO A 275 12.46 -19.59 -21.82
C PRO A 275 12.28 -20.74 -20.82
N LYS A 276 12.06 -21.97 -21.27
CA LYS A 276 11.85 -23.13 -20.42
C LYS A 276 13.08 -23.48 -19.58
N THR A 277 14.27 -23.33 -20.15
CA THR A 277 15.54 -23.62 -19.47
C THR A 277 16.14 -22.39 -18.78
N PHE A 278 15.64 -21.18 -19.10
CA PHE A 278 16.16 -19.93 -18.54
C PHE A 278 15.86 -19.80 -17.03
N THR A 279 16.89 -19.46 -16.26
CA THR A 279 16.82 -19.48 -14.78
C THR A 279 15.90 -18.43 -14.19
N ASP A 280 15.77 -17.25 -14.83
CA ASP A 280 14.93 -16.15 -14.34
C ASP A 280 13.47 -16.24 -14.84
N TYR A 281 13.12 -17.30 -15.58
CA TYR A 281 11.75 -17.56 -15.93
C TYR A 281 11.14 -18.61 -14.98
N GLY A 282 10.20 -18.18 -14.15
CA GLY A 282 9.56 -19.00 -13.12
C GLY A 282 8.63 -20.10 -13.66
N ARG A 283 7.72 -20.54 -12.81
CA ARG A 283 6.67 -21.54 -13.15
C ARG A 283 5.33 -21.11 -12.58
N ILE A 284 4.28 -21.64 -13.15
CA ILE A 284 2.94 -21.56 -12.57
C ILE A 284 2.94 -22.35 -11.25
N ILE A 285 2.37 -21.76 -10.22
CA ILE A 285 2.49 -22.27 -8.85
C ILE A 285 2.05 -23.74 -8.68
N ASN A 286 1.02 -24.19 -9.42
CA ASN A 286 0.54 -25.55 -9.34
C ASN A 286 -0.29 -25.96 -10.58
N GLN A 287 -0.62 -27.25 -10.66
CA GLN A 287 -1.38 -27.87 -11.76
C GLN A 287 -2.79 -27.27 -11.93
N ARG A 288 -3.45 -26.88 -10.84
CA ARG A 288 -4.79 -26.28 -10.91
C ARG A 288 -4.74 -24.94 -11.65
N HIS A 289 -3.80 -24.08 -11.31
CA HIS A 289 -3.62 -22.78 -11.98
C HIS A 289 -3.12 -22.96 -13.42
N PHE A 290 -2.23 -23.93 -13.66
CA PHE A 290 -1.78 -24.27 -15.01
C PHE A 290 -2.99 -24.62 -15.91
N LYS A 291 -3.82 -25.57 -15.50
CA LYS A 291 -5.00 -26.00 -16.28
C LYS A 291 -5.99 -24.85 -16.50
N ARG A 292 -6.20 -24.01 -15.48
CA ARG A 292 -7.06 -22.82 -15.62
C ARG A 292 -6.53 -21.86 -16.70
N ILE A 293 -5.24 -21.56 -16.71
CA ILE A 293 -4.64 -20.64 -17.70
C ILE A 293 -4.73 -21.25 -19.11
N MET A 294 -4.45 -22.56 -19.26
CA MET A 294 -4.58 -23.23 -20.54
C MET A 294 -6.01 -23.19 -21.09
N ALA A 295 -7.01 -23.38 -20.23
CA ALA A 295 -8.41 -23.29 -20.62
C ALA A 295 -8.82 -21.87 -21.06
N LEU A 296 -8.23 -20.82 -20.49
CA LEU A 296 -8.48 -19.44 -20.90
C LEU A 296 -7.97 -19.14 -22.33
N MET A 297 -6.94 -19.85 -22.79
CA MET A 297 -6.36 -19.65 -24.14
C MET A 297 -7.16 -20.34 -25.26
N GLU A 298 -8.08 -21.25 -24.91
CA GLU A 298 -8.84 -21.99 -25.91
C GLU A 298 -9.62 -21.07 -26.85
N GLY A 299 -9.53 -21.35 -28.16
CA GLY A 299 -10.22 -20.60 -29.21
C GLY A 299 -9.56 -19.27 -29.57
N SER A 300 -8.42 -18.93 -28.98
CA SER A 300 -7.70 -17.67 -29.27
C SER A 300 -6.59 -17.87 -30.30
N THR A 301 -6.28 -16.82 -31.08
CA THR A 301 -5.20 -16.83 -32.07
C THR A 301 -3.87 -16.53 -31.38
N VAL A 302 -2.99 -17.53 -31.34
CA VAL A 302 -1.65 -17.40 -30.75
C VAL A 302 -0.70 -16.71 -31.78
N ALA A 303 -0.18 -15.56 -31.43
CA ALA A 303 0.80 -14.82 -32.24
C ALA A 303 2.26 -15.12 -31.82
N ILE A 304 2.50 -15.38 -30.51
CA ILE A 304 3.81 -15.73 -29.94
C ILE A 304 3.59 -16.81 -28.88
N GLY A 305 4.49 -17.76 -28.74
CA GLY A 305 4.51 -18.73 -27.65
C GLY A 305 3.51 -19.86 -27.85
N GLY A 306 2.67 -20.11 -26.83
CA GLY A 306 1.70 -21.23 -26.80
C GLY A 306 2.29 -22.58 -26.37
N GLY A 307 3.61 -22.72 -26.36
CA GLY A 307 4.28 -23.93 -25.86
C GLY A 307 4.11 -24.10 -24.36
N HIS A 308 3.91 -25.34 -23.91
CA HIS A 308 3.68 -25.62 -22.49
C HIS A 308 4.19 -27.00 -22.10
N ASP A 309 4.37 -27.22 -20.80
CA ASP A 309 4.71 -28.52 -20.22
C ASP A 309 3.99 -28.66 -18.87
N GLU A 310 2.95 -29.49 -18.86
CA GLU A 310 2.13 -29.71 -17.67
C GLU A 310 2.95 -30.31 -16.51
N SER A 311 3.90 -31.21 -16.81
CA SER A 311 4.72 -31.87 -15.78
C SER A 311 5.57 -30.90 -14.97
N GLN A 312 5.95 -29.75 -15.57
CA GLN A 312 6.73 -28.70 -14.96
C GLN A 312 5.91 -27.46 -14.61
N CYS A 313 4.61 -27.45 -14.78
CA CYS A 313 3.77 -26.26 -14.69
C CYS A 313 4.33 -25.08 -15.54
N TYR A 314 4.94 -25.40 -16.68
CA TYR A 314 5.52 -24.40 -17.58
C TYR A 314 4.51 -23.96 -18.64
N ILE A 315 4.39 -22.65 -18.82
CA ILE A 315 3.71 -22.03 -19.97
C ILE A 315 4.68 -20.99 -20.53
N ALA A 316 4.95 -21.07 -21.83
CA ALA A 316 5.82 -20.11 -22.51
C ALA A 316 5.24 -18.71 -22.46
N PRO A 317 6.07 -17.64 -22.51
CA PRO A 317 5.57 -16.30 -22.76
C PRO A 317 4.71 -16.29 -24.02
N THR A 318 3.43 -15.94 -23.86
CA THR A 318 2.43 -16.10 -24.92
C THR A 318 1.74 -14.78 -25.18
N VAL A 319 1.55 -14.43 -26.47
CA VAL A 319 0.75 -13.30 -26.93
C VAL A 319 -0.38 -13.82 -27.81
N LEU A 320 -1.59 -13.39 -27.52
CA LEU A 320 -2.78 -13.65 -28.32
C LEU A 320 -3.17 -12.36 -29.07
N LYS A 321 -3.53 -12.48 -30.34
CA LYS A 321 -3.95 -11.35 -31.16
C LYS A 321 -5.39 -11.47 -31.62
N ASP A 322 -5.96 -10.34 -32.06
CA ASP A 322 -7.33 -10.24 -32.57
C ASP A 322 -8.36 -10.76 -31.54
N VAL A 323 -8.09 -10.51 -30.25
CA VAL A 323 -8.93 -10.99 -29.15
C VAL A 323 -10.18 -10.12 -29.04
N THR A 324 -11.34 -10.77 -28.94
CA THR A 324 -12.62 -10.07 -28.75
C THR A 324 -12.98 -9.96 -27.26
N PRO A 325 -13.86 -9.03 -26.88
CA PRO A 325 -14.34 -8.88 -25.50
C PRO A 325 -14.96 -10.16 -24.92
N GLU A 326 -15.55 -10.99 -25.76
CA GLU A 326 -16.26 -12.24 -25.43
C GLU A 326 -15.32 -13.45 -25.28
N SER A 327 -14.06 -13.32 -25.74
CA SER A 327 -13.07 -14.40 -25.65
C SER A 327 -12.90 -14.88 -24.21
N LYS A 328 -12.70 -16.18 -24.00
CA LYS A 328 -12.50 -16.80 -22.66
C LYS A 328 -11.43 -16.09 -21.84
N VAL A 329 -10.32 -15.71 -22.49
CA VAL A 329 -9.18 -15.03 -21.87
C VAL A 329 -9.53 -13.61 -21.32
N MET A 330 -10.67 -13.04 -21.75
CA MET A 330 -11.15 -11.74 -21.29
C MET A 330 -12.17 -11.82 -20.14
N GLN A 331 -12.62 -13.02 -19.73
CA GLN A 331 -13.67 -13.17 -18.72
C GLN A 331 -13.14 -13.09 -17.29
N ASP A 332 -11.93 -13.62 -17.05
CA ASP A 332 -11.29 -13.66 -15.73
C ASP A 332 -9.89 -13.06 -15.78
N GLU A 333 -9.37 -12.68 -14.61
CA GLU A 333 -7.96 -12.32 -14.45
C GLU A 333 -7.07 -13.51 -14.84
N ILE A 334 -6.11 -13.29 -15.73
CA ILE A 334 -5.30 -14.37 -16.29
C ILE A 334 -4.35 -14.93 -15.24
N PHE A 335 -3.65 -14.05 -14.51
CA PHE A 335 -2.65 -14.42 -13.50
C PHE A 335 -1.66 -15.47 -14.02
N GLY A 336 -1.14 -15.20 -15.21
CA GLY A 336 -0.27 -16.10 -15.97
C GLY A 336 0.39 -15.43 -17.16
N PRO A 337 1.31 -16.11 -17.85
CA PRO A 337 2.17 -15.51 -18.88
C PRO A 337 1.50 -15.44 -20.26
N VAL A 338 0.23 -15.04 -20.28
CA VAL A 338 -0.58 -14.88 -21.50
C VAL A 338 -1.04 -13.44 -21.61
N LEU A 339 -0.74 -12.79 -22.72
CA LEU A 339 -1.03 -11.38 -22.98
C LEU A 339 -1.92 -11.23 -24.21
N PRO A 340 -3.24 -11.10 -24.07
CA PRO A 340 -4.15 -10.82 -25.16
C PRO A 340 -4.08 -9.37 -25.62
N ILE A 341 -4.18 -9.16 -26.92
CA ILE A 341 -4.32 -7.85 -27.55
C ILE A 341 -5.73 -7.72 -28.09
N VAL A 342 -6.45 -6.73 -27.61
CA VAL A 342 -7.82 -6.38 -28.02
C VAL A 342 -7.75 -5.13 -28.88
N PRO A 343 -8.12 -5.18 -30.16
CA PRO A 343 -8.14 -4.00 -31.02
C PRO A 343 -9.24 -3.02 -30.61
N VAL A 344 -8.92 -1.73 -30.60
CA VAL A 344 -9.84 -0.62 -30.32
C VAL A 344 -9.57 0.54 -31.26
N ASN A 345 -10.58 1.35 -31.62
CA ASN A 345 -10.46 2.48 -32.54
C ASN A 345 -9.95 3.77 -31.85
N GLY A 346 -9.03 3.63 -30.92
CA GLY A 346 -8.37 4.74 -30.23
C GLY A 346 -8.80 4.95 -28.78
N LEU A 347 -8.39 6.09 -28.22
CA LEU A 347 -8.50 6.39 -26.78
C LEU A 347 -9.93 6.35 -26.24
N ASN A 348 -10.91 6.87 -27.00
CA ASN A 348 -12.29 6.95 -26.49
C ASN A 348 -12.91 5.56 -26.33
N GLU A 349 -12.71 4.69 -27.28
CA GLU A 349 -13.18 3.30 -27.20
C GLU A 349 -12.42 2.51 -26.11
N ALA A 350 -11.12 2.76 -25.95
CA ALA A 350 -10.34 2.16 -24.87
C ALA A 350 -10.88 2.58 -23.48
N ILE A 351 -11.21 3.85 -23.28
CA ILE A 351 -11.81 4.36 -22.05
C ILE A 351 -13.19 3.72 -21.80
N GLN A 352 -14.03 3.66 -22.84
CA GLN A 352 -15.33 3.01 -22.75
C GLN A 352 -15.17 1.53 -22.38
N PHE A 353 -14.28 0.82 -23.06
CA PHE A 353 -13.98 -0.60 -22.80
C PHE A 353 -13.55 -0.86 -21.36
N ILE A 354 -12.73 0.04 -20.80
CA ILE A 354 -12.29 -0.04 -19.40
C ILE A 354 -13.46 0.21 -18.43
N ASN A 355 -14.27 1.23 -18.70
CA ASN A 355 -15.36 1.65 -17.82
C ASN A 355 -16.55 0.70 -17.79
N GLU A 356 -16.73 -0.11 -18.83
CA GLU A 356 -17.74 -1.18 -18.91
C GLU A 356 -17.38 -2.41 -18.07
N ARG A 357 -16.20 -2.43 -17.47
CA ARG A 357 -15.66 -3.52 -16.67
C ARG A 357 -15.45 -3.13 -15.22
N GLU A 358 -15.22 -4.14 -14.37
CA GLU A 358 -14.86 -3.91 -12.96
C GLU A 358 -13.57 -3.11 -12.84
N LYS A 359 -13.53 -2.21 -11.87
CA LYS A 359 -12.39 -1.33 -11.64
C LYS A 359 -11.13 -2.13 -11.32
N PRO A 360 -10.07 -2.04 -12.15
CA PRO A 360 -8.86 -2.81 -11.96
C PRO A 360 -7.97 -2.25 -10.85
N LEU A 361 -7.02 -3.06 -10.38
CA LEU A 361 -6.02 -2.61 -9.43
C LEU A 361 -5.04 -1.60 -10.06
N ALA A 362 -4.69 -1.77 -11.34
CA ALA A 362 -3.86 -0.82 -12.07
C ALA A 362 -4.37 -0.58 -13.50
N ILE A 363 -4.16 0.64 -14.00
CA ILE A 363 -4.30 1.02 -15.43
C ILE A 363 -2.96 1.52 -15.92
N TYR A 364 -2.56 1.07 -17.10
CA TYR A 364 -1.34 1.49 -17.79
C TYR A 364 -1.69 2.24 -19.07
N VAL A 365 -1.03 3.38 -19.29
CA VAL A 365 -1.21 4.17 -20.53
C VAL A 365 0.15 4.53 -21.10
N PHE A 366 0.41 4.11 -22.34
CA PHE A 366 1.63 4.44 -23.08
C PHE A 366 1.31 5.45 -24.16
N SER A 367 1.80 6.67 -24.01
CA SER A 367 1.58 7.77 -24.96
C SER A 367 2.62 8.86 -24.79
N SER A 368 3.03 9.49 -25.89
CA SER A 368 3.83 10.72 -25.88
C SER A 368 2.96 11.97 -25.61
N SER A 369 1.63 11.84 -25.70
CA SER A 369 0.69 12.95 -25.54
C SER A 369 0.22 13.11 -24.09
N LYS A 370 0.57 14.20 -23.44
CA LYS A 370 0.04 14.55 -22.11
C LYS A 370 -1.51 14.66 -22.09
N LYS A 371 -2.14 15.00 -23.23
CA LYS A 371 -3.61 15.07 -23.33
C LYS A 371 -4.24 13.69 -23.24
N VAL A 372 -3.65 12.68 -23.90
CA VAL A 372 -4.08 11.28 -23.84
C VAL A 372 -3.98 10.76 -22.42
N ILE A 373 -2.81 10.94 -21.79
CA ILE A 373 -2.56 10.50 -20.40
C ILE A 373 -3.55 11.17 -19.43
N LYS A 374 -3.73 12.50 -19.55
CA LYS A 374 -4.67 13.24 -18.69
C LYS A 374 -6.11 12.79 -18.88
N LYS A 375 -6.53 12.52 -20.12
CA LYS A 375 -7.89 12.06 -20.43
C LYS A 375 -8.13 10.68 -19.84
N MET A 376 -7.21 9.71 -20.04
CA MET A 376 -7.30 8.39 -19.41
C MET A 376 -7.41 8.51 -17.87
N MET A 377 -6.58 9.35 -17.24
CA MET A 377 -6.59 9.58 -15.81
C MET A 377 -7.92 10.15 -15.29
N LEU A 378 -8.53 11.07 -16.03
CA LEU A 378 -9.75 11.77 -15.57
C LEU A 378 -11.03 10.97 -15.84
N GLU A 379 -11.04 10.12 -16.87
CA GLU A 379 -12.24 9.44 -17.34
C GLU A 379 -12.28 7.94 -16.99
N THR A 380 -11.28 7.43 -16.23
CA THR A 380 -11.26 6.05 -15.73
C THR A 380 -11.03 6.00 -14.23
N SER A 381 -11.27 4.84 -13.60
CA SER A 381 -11.06 4.62 -12.18
C SER A 381 -10.30 3.31 -11.94
N SER A 382 -9.28 3.34 -11.05
CA SER A 382 -8.47 2.18 -10.70
C SER A 382 -7.78 2.41 -9.35
N GLY A 383 -7.16 1.38 -8.78
CA GLY A 383 -6.29 1.54 -7.61
C GLY A 383 -5.08 2.43 -7.92
N ALA A 384 -4.44 2.23 -9.05
CA ALA A 384 -3.34 3.06 -9.54
C ALA A 384 -3.44 3.30 -11.05
N LEU A 385 -2.90 4.43 -11.53
CA LEU A 385 -2.69 4.71 -12.95
C LEU A 385 -1.23 5.09 -13.18
N LEU A 386 -0.59 4.39 -14.12
CA LEU A 386 0.78 4.68 -14.55
C LEU A 386 0.81 5.10 -16.01
N ALA A 387 1.61 6.12 -16.29
CA ALA A 387 1.92 6.53 -17.65
C ALA A 387 3.33 6.10 -18.02
N ASN A 388 3.44 5.42 -19.16
CA ASN A 388 4.69 5.03 -19.80
C ASN A 388 5.58 4.07 -18.99
N ASP A 389 5.03 3.38 -17.99
CA ASP A 389 5.72 2.29 -17.28
C ASP A 389 4.72 1.27 -16.71
N CYS A 390 5.23 0.16 -16.17
CA CYS A 390 4.46 -0.88 -15.48
C CYS A 390 5.09 -1.20 -14.12
N LEU A 391 4.30 -1.63 -13.14
CA LEU A 391 4.67 -2.18 -11.84
C LEU A 391 5.46 -1.26 -10.89
N VAL A 392 6.21 -0.29 -11.40
CA VAL A 392 7.18 0.50 -10.61
C VAL A 392 6.53 1.30 -9.46
N GLN A 393 5.23 1.59 -9.51
CA GLN A 393 4.52 2.26 -8.40
C GLN A 393 4.61 1.46 -7.09
N TYR A 394 4.74 0.14 -7.17
CA TYR A 394 4.89 -0.74 -6.00
C TYR A 394 6.18 -0.48 -5.23
N THR A 395 7.21 0.04 -5.89
CA THR A 395 8.51 0.34 -5.26
C THR A 395 8.55 1.70 -4.55
N ILE A 396 7.48 2.50 -4.64
CA ILE A 396 7.43 3.87 -4.10
C ILE A 396 6.58 3.87 -2.84
N SER A 397 7.23 3.77 -1.68
CA SER A 397 6.54 3.68 -0.37
C SER A 397 5.74 4.94 0.02
N ASP A 398 5.97 6.06 -0.65
CA ASP A 398 5.17 7.30 -0.48
C ASP A 398 3.88 7.31 -1.30
N LEU A 399 3.68 6.35 -2.19
CA LEU A 399 2.41 6.15 -2.90
C LEU A 399 1.56 5.10 -2.16
N PRO A 400 0.24 5.35 -1.99
CA PRO A 400 -0.64 4.34 -1.45
C PRO A 400 -0.79 3.21 -2.46
N PHE A 401 -0.65 1.96 -2.02
CA PHE A 401 -1.00 0.80 -2.80
C PHE A 401 -2.34 0.24 -2.30
N GLY A 402 -3.29 0.04 -3.19
CA GLY A 402 -4.61 -0.48 -2.84
C GLY A 402 -5.60 -0.36 -3.99
N GLY A 403 -6.63 -1.18 -3.94
CA GLY A 403 -7.68 -1.27 -4.94
C GLY A 403 -8.90 -0.37 -4.67
N VAL A 404 -9.85 -0.41 -5.59
CA VAL A 404 -11.14 0.27 -5.52
C VAL A 404 -12.24 -0.63 -6.09
N GLY A 405 -13.39 -0.75 -5.42
CA GLY A 405 -14.45 -1.66 -5.84
C GLY A 405 -14.02 -3.12 -5.76
N ASN A 406 -14.14 -3.87 -6.86
CA ASN A 406 -13.77 -5.29 -6.90
C ASN A 406 -12.24 -5.55 -6.85
N SER A 407 -11.40 -4.52 -7.04
CA SER A 407 -9.95 -4.67 -6.88
C SER A 407 -9.47 -4.50 -5.44
N GLY A 408 -10.34 -4.06 -4.52
CA GLY A 408 -9.99 -4.02 -3.10
C GLY A 408 -10.60 -2.87 -2.33
N THR A 409 -10.23 -2.81 -1.03
CA THR A 409 -10.57 -1.72 -0.12
C THR A 409 -9.43 -1.52 0.88
N GLY A 410 -9.20 -0.29 1.29
CA GLY A 410 -8.02 0.07 2.08
C GLY A 410 -6.80 0.36 1.21
N ARG A 411 -5.66 0.44 1.84
CA ARG A 411 -4.36 0.75 1.20
C ARG A 411 -3.21 0.48 2.16
N TYR A 412 -2.02 0.26 1.62
CA TYR A 412 -0.82 0.06 2.43
C TYR A 412 0.41 0.66 1.76
N HIS A 413 1.60 0.37 2.19
CA HIS A 413 2.94 0.90 1.99
C HIS A 413 3.29 2.06 2.93
N GLY A 414 4.45 1.98 3.53
CA GLY A 414 5.04 3.01 4.37
C GLY A 414 4.08 3.55 5.43
N LYS A 415 3.91 4.88 5.42
CA LYS A 415 3.00 5.56 6.34
C LYS A 415 1.53 5.14 6.19
N TYR A 416 1.11 4.73 4.99
CA TYR A 416 -0.28 4.31 4.78
C TYR A 416 -0.59 3.01 5.52
N THR A 417 0.36 2.06 5.61
CA THR A 417 0.19 0.85 6.42
C THR A 417 0.09 1.21 7.90
N PHE A 418 0.98 2.08 8.39
CA PHE A 418 0.93 2.57 9.77
C PHE A 418 -0.41 3.22 10.09
N ASP A 419 -0.90 4.12 9.24
CA ASP A 419 -2.17 4.82 9.43
C ASP A 419 -3.38 3.87 9.34
N GLN A 420 -3.36 2.91 8.40
CA GLN A 420 -4.43 1.92 8.23
C GLN A 420 -4.57 1.00 9.45
N LEU A 421 -3.45 0.69 10.11
CA LEU A 421 -3.39 -0.16 11.29
C LEU A 421 -3.32 0.62 12.62
N SER A 422 -3.66 1.91 12.58
CA SER A 422 -3.75 2.80 13.73
C SER A 422 -5.15 3.39 13.87
N HIS A 423 -5.65 3.49 15.09
CA HIS A 423 -6.79 4.34 15.41
C HIS A 423 -6.32 5.78 15.61
N LEU A 424 -6.96 6.71 14.90
CA LEU A 424 -6.67 8.15 15.03
C LEU A 424 -7.57 8.74 16.11
N ARG A 425 -7.13 8.69 17.37
CA ARG A 425 -7.89 9.16 18.51
C ARG A 425 -7.85 10.69 18.58
N SER A 426 -9.02 11.31 18.55
CA SER A 426 -9.14 12.75 18.80
C SER A 426 -8.94 13.08 20.27
N CYS A 427 -8.05 14.02 20.58
CA CYS A 427 -7.76 14.46 21.92
C CYS A 427 -8.02 15.98 22.04
N LEU A 428 -8.83 16.35 23.00
CA LEU A 428 -9.11 17.72 23.40
C LEU A 428 -8.96 17.82 24.93
N ILE A 429 -7.95 18.56 25.39
CA ILE A 429 -7.71 18.78 26.82
C ILE A 429 -8.00 20.23 27.12
N LYS A 430 -9.04 20.48 27.90
CA LYS A 430 -9.44 21.80 28.37
C LYS A 430 -8.97 22.05 29.78
N ASN A 431 -8.60 23.29 30.05
CA ASN A 431 -8.42 23.76 31.41
C ASN A 431 -9.80 23.99 32.08
N LEU A 432 -9.93 23.70 33.38
CA LEU A 432 -11.14 23.97 34.14
C LEU A 432 -11.31 25.46 34.47
N ASN A 433 -10.30 26.27 34.28
CA ASN A 433 -10.36 27.74 34.48
C ASN A 433 -11.14 28.40 33.34
N MET A 434 -11.53 29.65 33.55
CA MET A 434 -12.23 30.51 32.57
C MET A 434 -13.62 29.95 32.14
N GLU A 435 -14.35 29.34 33.07
CA GLU A 435 -15.66 28.77 32.82
C GLU A 435 -16.67 29.78 32.24
N TRP A 436 -16.47 31.07 32.49
CA TRP A 436 -17.31 32.11 31.91
C TRP A 436 -17.32 32.12 30.36
N LEU A 437 -16.27 31.63 29.70
CA LEU A 437 -16.27 31.44 28.24
C LEU A 437 -17.19 30.32 27.78
N ASN A 438 -17.50 29.39 28.65
CA ASN A 438 -18.35 28.26 28.36
C ASN A 438 -19.84 28.55 28.58
N LEU A 439 -20.21 29.68 29.25
CA LEU A 439 -21.58 30.05 29.55
C LEU A 439 -22.49 30.17 28.30
N ILE A 440 -21.86 30.44 27.14
CA ILE A 440 -22.58 30.55 25.87
C ILE A 440 -23.23 29.23 25.43
N ARG A 441 -22.69 28.09 25.83
CA ARG A 441 -23.18 26.74 25.45
C ARG A 441 -24.23 26.19 26.41
N TYR A 442 -24.38 26.80 27.60
CA TYR A 442 -25.31 26.28 28.62
C TYR A 442 -26.70 26.89 28.50
N PRO A 443 -27.76 26.10 28.81
CA PRO A 443 -29.11 26.64 28.91
C PRO A 443 -29.22 27.72 30.00
N PRO A 444 -30.19 28.64 29.87
CA PRO A 444 -31.09 28.82 28.75
C PRO A 444 -30.39 29.44 27.53
N HIS A 445 -30.83 29.00 26.33
CA HIS A 445 -30.28 29.52 25.06
C HIS A 445 -31.01 30.82 24.70
N THR A 446 -30.40 31.97 25.00
CA THR A 446 -30.92 33.29 24.63
C THR A 446 -30.51 33.67 23.20
N ALA A 447 -31.23 34.60 22.58
CA ALA A 447 -30.92 35.13 21.27
C ALA A 447 -29.51 35.73 21.19
N GLU A 448 -29.03 36.28 22.31
CA GLU A 448 -27.66 36.84 22.41
C GLU A 448 -26.61 35.73 22.41
N LYS A 449 -26.79 34.68 23.22
CA LYS A 449 -25.91 33.47 23.22
C LYS A 449 -25.86 32.83 21.86
N LEU A 450 -27.01 32.71 21.15
CA LEU A 450 -27.04 32.15 19.81
C LEU A 450 -26.24 33.00 18.79
N ARG A 451 -26.32 34.33 18.85
CA ARG A 451 -25.54 35.21 18.00
C ARG A 451 -24.04 35.04 18.24
N TRP A 452 -23.62 34.97 19.50
CA TRP A 452 -22.21 34.73 19.85
C TRP A 452 -21.78 33.34 19.41
N ALA A 453 -22.56 32.30 19.62
CA ALA A 453 -22.28 30.94 19.17
C ALA A 453 -22.14 30.87 17.65
N GLN A 454 -23.05 31.51 16.90
CA GLN A 454 -22.97 31.59 15.44
C GLN A 454 -21.66 32.26 14.99
N MET A 455 -21.29 33.40 15.61
CA MET A 455 -20.06 34.10 15.27
C MET A 455 -18.80 33.23 15.51
N LEU A 456 -18.76 32.51 16.65
CA LEU A 456 -17.62 31.67 17.03
C LEU A 456 -17.53 30.39 16.19
N LEU A 457 -18.66 29.79 15.82
CA LEU A 457 -18.70 28.54 15.07
C LEU A 457 -18.59 28.73 13.56
N THR A 458 -19.12 29.83 12.99
CA THR A 458 -19.16 30.03 11.55
C THR A 458 -17.99 30.86 11.00
N LYS A 459 -17.41 31.75 11.80
CA LYS A 459 -16.23 32.52 11.36
C LYS A 459 -14.97 31.69 11.50
N GLN A 460 -14.46 31.20 10.38
CA GLN A 460 -13.12 30.63 10.32
C GLN A 460 -12.07 31.76 10.47
N VAL A 461 -11.61 31.98 11.70
CA VAL A 461 -10.48 32.86 11.95
C VAL A 461 -9.20 32.11 11.59
N ASN A 462 -8.47 32.60 10.61
CA ASN A 462 -7.18 32.01 10.24
C ASN A 462 -6.14 32.29 11.33
N MET A 463 -6.12 31.46 12.37
CA MET A 463 -5.22 31.56 13.52
C MET A 463 -3.74 31.55 13.12
N LYS A 464 -3.36 30.95 11.97
CA LYS A 464 -1.98 31.03 11.45
C LYS A 464 -1.58 32.48 11.13
N ARG A 465 -2.46 33.22 10.47
CA ARG A 465 -2.21 34.66 10.18
C ARG A 465 -2.12 35.47 11.45
N TRP A 466 -3.01 35.24 12.41
CA TRP A 466 -2.97 35.97 13.71
C TRP A 466 -1.72 35.64 14.51
N ARG A 467 -1.26 34.39 14.50
CA ARG A 467 -0.01 34.01 15.17
C ARG A 467 1.22 34.65 14.50
N GLN A 468 1.24 34.71 13.17
CA GLN A 468 2.29 35.39 12.41
C GLN A 468 2.29 36.92 12.70
N LEU A 469 1.11 37.55 12.71
CA LEU A 469 0.98 38.97 13.04
C LEU A 469 1.41 39.25 14.49
N ALA A 470 1.03 38.41 15.45
CA ALA A 470 1.47 38.54 16.84
C ALA A 470 2.99 38.37 17.00
N GLN A 471 3.61 37.40 16.27
CA GLN A 471 5.07 37.23 16.26
C GLN A 471 5.78 38.46 15.66
N VAL A 472 5.28 39.00 14.55
CA VAL A 472 5.83 40.23 13.94
C VAL A 472 5.67 41.42 14.88
N ALA A 473 4.51 41.57 15.52
CA ALA A 473 4.29 42.66 16.51
C ALA A 473 5.22 42.53 17.73
N MET A 474 5.44 41.30 18.21
CA MET A 474 6.35 41.05 19.33
C MET A 474 7.82 41.34 18.96
N LEU A 475 8.24 40.93 17.75
CA LEU A 475 9.58 41.26 17.24
C LEU A 475 9.76 42.78 17.04
N ALA A 476 8.74 43.49 16.54
CA ALA A 476 8.75 44.93 16.40
C ALA A 476 8.83 45.64 17.75
N ALA A 477 8.09 45.18 18.76
CA ALA A 477 8.15 45.68 20.13
C ALA A 477 9.53 45.44 20.77
N LEU A 478 10.12 44.28 20.55
CA LEU A 478 11.46 43.92 21.02
C LEU A 478 12.53 44.81 20.36
N ALA A 479 12.43 45.03 19.05
CA ALA A 479 13.33 45.94 18.33
C ALA A 479 13.22 47.41 18.82
N ALA A 480 11.98 47.87 19.02
CA ALA A 480 11.75 49.21 19.60
C ALA A 480 12.33 49.32 21.02
N PHE A 481 12.18 48.29 21.85
CA PHE A 481 12.76 48.26 23.19
C PHE A 481 14.30 48.30 23.15
N VAL A 482 14.94 47.52 22.27
CA VAL A 482 16.41 47.51 22.10
C VAL A 482 16.92 48.89 21.63
N VAL A 483 16.22 49.53 20.70
CA VAL A 483 16.59 50.88 20.22
C VAL A 483 16.45 51.94 21.34
N THR A 484 15.35 51.92 22.08
CA THR A 484 15.13 52.82 23.21
C THR A 484 16.15 52.62 24.34
N ALA A 485 16.41 51.34 24.70
CA ALA A 485 17.43 50.99 25.70
C ALA A 485 18.85 51.45 25.25
N GLY A 486 19.17 51.26 23.95
CA GLY A 486 20.43 51.74 23.36
C GLY A 486 20.57 53.27 23.37
N HIS A 487 19.47 54.02 23.17
CA HIS A 487 19.45 55.48 23.34
C HIS A 487 19.66 55.92 24.79
N PHE A 488 19.00 55.23 25.74
CA PHE A 488 19.19 55.50 27.17
C PHE A 488 20.63 55.23 27.64
N LEU A 489 21.25 54.15 27.19
CA LEU A 489 22.66 53.84 27.49
C LEU A 489 23.65 54.86 26.88
N LYS A 490 23.36 55.34 25.67
CA LYS A 490 24.18 56.43 25.06
C LYS A 490 24.00 57.76 25.77
N PHE A 491 22.80 58.07 26.25
CA PHE A 491 22.51 59.28 27.00
C PHE A 491 23.16 59.25 28.38
N GLY A 492 23.11 58.12 29.09
CA GLY A 492 23.79 57.86 30.35
C GLY A 492 25.32 58.02 30.26
N LYS A 493 25.94 57.49 29.18
CA LYS A 493 27.36 57.66 28.92
C LYS A 493 27.75 59.13 28.61
N ARG A 494 26.87 59.94 27.97
CA ARG A 494 27.11 61.35 27.73
C ARG A 494 27.05 62.20 29.04
N ILE A 495 26.17 61.83 29.98
CA ILE A 495 26.07 62.50 31.28
C ILE A 495 27.31 62.19 32.13
N ALA A 496 27.77 60.94 32.13
CA ALA A 496 28.95 60.48 32.87
C ALA A 496 30.28 61.16 32.35
N LEU A 497 30.34 61.45 31.04
CA LEU A 497 31.51 62.11 30.45
C LEU A 497 31.54 63.65 30.65
N ASN A 498 30.43 64.30 31.04
CA ASN A 498 30.34 65.72 31.33
C ASN A 498 30.43 66.07 32.83
N SER A 499 30.61 65.04 33.71
CA SER A 499 30.77 65.25 35.17
C SER A 499 32.24 65.35 35.63
N ASP A 500 33.22 65.28 34.71
CA ASP A 500 34.65 65.36 35.00
C ASP A 500 35.26 66.69 34.49
N TYR A 501 34.65 67.83 34.83
CA TYR A 501 35.35 69.12 34.81
C TYR A 501 35.13 69.81 36.13
N PRO A 502 36.23 70.35 36.74
CA PRO A 502 36.27 70.90 38.09
C PRO A 502 35.52 72.26 38.21
#